data_4d0d2d23e830bff49ed9a338baca6cad
#
_entry.id   4d0d2d23e830bff49ed9a338baca6cad
#
_cell.length_a   1.000
_cell.length_b   1.000
_cell.length_c   1.000
_cell.angle_alpha   90.00
_cell.angle_beta   90.00
_cell.angle_gamma   90.00
#
_symmetry.space_group_name_H-M   'P 1'
#
loop_
_entity.id
_entity.type
_entity.pdbx_description
1 polymer ?
#
loop_
_entity_poly.entity_id
_entity_poly.type
_entity_poly.pdbx_seq_one_letter_code
_entity_poly.pdbx_strand_id
1 'polypeptide(L)'
;MYFCLLQNFVFAQADEETPQPESKPPVQDNRRTVKLSPQLRSLGREKSVPTIPIEAIQHFLTHPQLLTEEEINNSGYIIENSDGSLLSTVGDSIYVRGLDNQDPIGNRYVIVRPGQGYHGPQADETEEILAQGAIYLGEAILKNQGDPATLMITSAQQEIRKGDLLLPLQEHRFAEDFHPHSPKQLTDAYIIAVTDGSSLIGKYQVVVINKGLNEGMERGHLLAVIKNPKITTTRQEDDEDNVTLPKQKIGSLLVFRVFDTVSYALVMTASLPISLFDEVTVP
;
A
#
# COMPACT_ATOMS: atom_id res chain seq x y z
N MET A 1 -12.87 -74.22 -4.64
CA MET A 1 -12.07 -75.44 -4.80
C MET A 1 -10.93 -75.35 -3.85
N TYR A 2 -10.92 -76.26 -2.88
CA TYR A 2 -9.86 -76.67 -1.92
C TYR A 2 -9.46 -75.62 -0.87
N PHE A 3 -9.80 -75.70 0.37
CA PHE A 3 -9.72 -76.75 1.41
C PHE A 3 -8.41 -76.65 2.23
N CYS A 4 -8.63 -76.40 3.55
CA CYS A 4 -7.99 -77.01 4.73
C CYS A 4 -6.52 -76.66 5.02
N LEU A 5 -6.04 -76.58 6.25
CA LEU A 5 -6.35 -77.30 7.50
C LEU A 5 -5.76 -76.53 8.73
N LEU A 6 -6.47 -76.66 9.83
CA LEU A 6 -6.03 -76.49 11.20
C LEU A 6 -4.83 -77.33 11.58
N GLN A 7 -3.98 -76.88 12.49
CA GLN A 7 -3.44 -77.73 13.55
C GLN A 7 -3.09 -76.95 14.82
N ASN A 8 -3.81 -77.32 15.88
CA ASN A 8 -3.47 -77.06 17.27
C ASN A 8 -2.25 -77.90 17.67
N PHE A 9 -1.36 -77.32 18.49
CA PHE A 9 -0.47 -78.11 19.35
C PHE A 9 -0.49 -77.49 20.77
N VAL A 10 -1.01 -78.30 21.69
CA VAL A 10 -0.88 -78.22 23.16
C VAL A 10 0.30 -79.08 23.56
N PHE A 11 1.21 -78.56 24.37
CA PHE A 11 2.03 -79.33 25.32
C PHE A 11 2.66 -78.37 26.33
N ALA A 12 2.34 -78.45 27.54
CA ALA A 12 2.76 -79.24 28.70
C ALA A 12 3.79 -78.48 29.54
N GLN A 13 3.39 -78.32 30.80
CA GLN A 13 4.16 -77.79 31.93
C GLN A 13 5.43 -78.60 32.21
N ALA A 14 6.46 -77.87 32.65
CA ALA A 14 7.50 -78.42 33.50
C ALA A 14 7.88 -77.34 34.53
N ASP A 15 7.64 -77.64 35.81
CA ASP A 15 8.12 -76.91 36.96
C ASP A 15 9.64 -77.03 37.07
N GLU A 16 10.31 -75.89 37.25
CA GLU A 16 11.69 -75.90 37.70
C GLU A 16 11.90 -74.73 38.69
N GLU A 17 12.21 -75.14 39.92
CA GLU A 17 12.52 -74.26 41.04
C GLU A 17 13.78 -73.45 40.77
N THR A 18 13.70 -72.16 40.97
CA THR A 18 14.86 -71.29 40.94
C THR A 18 15.13 -70.70 42.32
N PRO A 19 16.38 -70.66 42.75
CA PRO A 19 16.72 -70.12 44.09
C PRO A 19 16.64 -68.60 44.11
N GLN A 20 16.12 -68.05 45.23
CA GLN A 20 16.07 -66.63 45.50
C GLN A 20 17.46 -66.02 45.65
N PRO A 21 17.72 -64.86 45.05
CA PRO A 21 18.87 -64.04 45.41
C PRO A 21 18.48 -63.05 46.52
N GLU A 22 19.40 -62.93 47.43
CA GLU A 22 19.42 -62.08 48.62
C GLU A 22 18.98 -60.62 48.37
N SER A 23 18.15 -60.12 49.26
CA SER A 23 17.73 -58.71 49.32
C SER A 23 18.89 -57.79 49.71
N LYS A 24 19.34 -56.97 48.75
CA LYS A 24 20.14 -55.78 49.08
C LYS A 24 19.25 -54.66 49.62
N PRO A 25 19.75 -53.90 50.61
CA PRO A 25 18.94 -52.78 51.21
C PRO A 25 18.68 -51.69 50.16
N PRO A 26 17.52 -51.01 50.27
CA PRO A 26 17.16 -49.96 49.31
C PRO A 26 18.10 -48.77 49.43
N VAL A 27 18.80 -48.47 48.34
CA VAL A 27 19.50 -47.18 48.21
C VAL A 27 18.43 -46.11 48.10
N GLN A 28 18.33 -45.28 49.14
CA GLN A 28 17.50 -44.08 49.10
C GLN A 28 18.08 -43.09 48.03
N ASP A 29 17.54 -43.18 46.82
CA ASP A 29 17.81 -42.20 45.77
C ASP A 29 17.03 -40.90 46.11
N ASN A 30 17.77 -39.95 46.68
CA ASN A 30 17.23 -38.64 47.12
C ASN A 30 17.08 -37.68 45.92
N ARG A 31 16.67 -38.21 44.78
CA ARG A 31 16.35 -37.38 43.59
C ARG A 31 14.97 -36.78 43.79
N ARG A 32 14.96 -35.48 44.11
CA ARG A 32 13.74 -34.68 44.09
C ARG A 32 13.17 -34.67 42.65
N THR A 33 12.15 -35.48 42.43
CA THR A 33 11.42 -35.42 41.15
C THR A 33 10.54 -34.16 41.17
N VAL A 34 10.99 -33.12 40.44
CA VAL A 34 10.19 -31.93 40.20
C VAL A 34 9.21 -32.24 39.08
N LYS A 35 7.93 -32.37 39.41
CA LYS A 35 6.87 -32.50 38.42
C LYS A 35 6.67 -31.14 37.74
N LEU A 36 7.27 -30.94 36.57
CA LEU A 36 7.02 -29.77 35.73
C LEU A 36 5.64 -29.93 35.10
N SER A 37 4.67 -29.22 35.59
CA SER A 37 3.39 -29.07 34.92
C SER A 37 3.62 -28.19 33.68
N PRO A 38 3.17 -28.59 32.48
CA PRO A 38 3.24 -27.71 31.31
C PRO A 38 2.37 -26.49 31.59
N GLN A 39 3.00 -25.35 31.89
CA GLN A 39 2.30 -24.08 31.92
C GLN A 39 2.20 -23.59 30.47
N LEU A 40 1.00 -23.55 29.93
CA LEU A 40 0.68 -22.81 28.75
C LEU A 40 0.96 -21.33 29.05
N ARG A 41 2.12 -20.84 28.61
CA ARG A 41 2.31 -19.41 28.45
C ARG A 41 1.47 -18.99 27.25
N SER A 42 0.35 -18.36 27.49
CA SER A 42 -0.26 -17.52 26.47
C SER A 42 0.71 -16.36 26.23
N LEU A 43 1.56 -16.53 25.24
CA LEU A 43 2.22 -15.38 24.60
C LEU A 43 1.05 -14.50 24.14
N GLY A 44 0.87 -13.35 24.81
CA GLY A 44 -0.04 -12.33 24.31
C GLY A 44 0.26 -12.20 22.83
N ARG A 45 -0.77 -12.31 21.99
CA ARG A 45 -0.63 -12.01 20.57
C ARG A 45 -0.03 -10.61 20.52
N GLU A 46 1.28 -10.52 20.31
CA GLU A 46 1.85 -9.28 19.82
C GLU A 46 0.95 -8.89 18.64
N LYS A 47 0.41 -7.68 18.71
CA LYS A 47 -0.39 -7.15 17.60
C LYS A 47 0.50 -7.29 16.38
N SER A 48 0.24 -8.33 15.58
CA SER A 48 1.00 -8.55 14.35
C SER A 48 0.93 -7.24 13.58
N VAL A 49 2.10 -6.69 13.25
CA VAL A 49 2.18 -5.54 12.36
C VAL A 49 1.37 -5.92 11.12
N PRO A 50 0.36 -5.13 10.75
CA PRO A 50 -0.49 -5.49 9.63
C PRO A 50 0.41 -5.63 8.39
N THR A 51 0.41 -6.80 7.78
CA THR A 51 1.12 -7.04 6.53
C THR A 51 0.48 -6.20 5.44
N ILE A 52 1.30 -5.42 4.73
CA ILE A 52 0.82 -4.62 3.61
C ILE A 52 0.58 -5.56 2.44
N PRO A 53 -0.63 -5.61 1.87
CA PRO A 53 -0.83 -6.29 0.60
C PRO A 53 -0.11 -5.49 -0.50
N ILE A 54 1.06 -5.96 -0.91
CA ILE A 54 1.90 -5.27 -1.90
C ILE A 54 1.15 -5.06 -3.21
N GLU A 55 0.24 -5.98 -3.55
CA GLU A 55 -0.61 -5.90 -4.72
C GLU A 55 -1.49 -4.65 -4.75
N ALA A 56 -1.95 -4.19 -3.57
CA ALA A 56 -2.79 -3.00 -3.46
C ALA A 56 -2.03 -1.70 -3.76
N ILE A 57 -0.71 -1.68 -3.58
CA ILE A 57 0.12 -0.50 -3.78
C ILE A 57 1.08 -0.63 -4.96
N GLN A 58 1.23 -1.81 -5.56
CA GLN A 58 2.21 -2.08 -6.62
C GLN A 58 2.09 -1.10 -7.79
N HIS A 59 0.88 -0.83 -8.26
CA HIS A 59 0.64 0.12 -9.34
C HIS A 59 1.13 1.54 -9.00
N PHE A 60 0.89 1.98 -7.75
CA PHE A 60 1.32 3.31 -7.27
C PHE A 60 2.82 3.40 -7.00
N LEU A 61 3.47 2.25 -6.89
CA LEU A 61 4.91 2.17 -6.73
C LEU A 61 5.62 2.27 -8.10
N THR A 62 5.03 1.72 -9.14
CA THR A 62 5.67 1.59 -10.46
C THR A 62 5.40 2.75 -11.39
N HIS A 63 4.28 3.47 -11.24
CA HIS A 63 3.87 4.54 -12.14
C HIS A 63 3.71 5.87 -11.40
N PRO A 64 4.04 7.00 -12.02
CA PRO A 64 3.74 8.31 -11.46
C PRO A 64 2.21 8.48 -11.37
N GLN A 65 1.76 8.91 -10.21
CA GLN A 65 0.34 9.21 -9.96
C GLN A 65 0.15 10.68 -9.60
N LEU A 66 1.25 11.38 -9.34
CA LEU A 66 1.32 12.80 -9.12
C LEU A 66 2.41 13.38 -9.99
N LEU A 67 2.18 14.61 -10.40
CA LEU A 67 3.13 15.45 -11.12
C LEU A 67 3.43 16.68 -10.26
N THR A 68 4.69 16.96 -10.04
CA THR A 68 5.13 18.25 -9.52
C THR A 68 5.17 19.28 -10.65
N GLU A 69 5.11 20.57 -10.34
CA GLU A 69 5.28 21.62 -11.36
C GLU A 69 6.63 21.50 -12.08
N GLU A 70 7.67 21.11 -11.36
CA GLU A 70 9.00 20.90 -11.93
C GLU A 70 9.00 19.76 -12.95
N GLU A 71 8.37 18.62 -12.62
CA GLU A 71 8.24 17.49 -13.55
C GLU A 71 7.42 17.86 -14.78
N ILE A 72 6.34 18.64 -14.64
CA ILE A 72 5.54 19.11 -15.77
C ILE A 72 6.37 20.02 -16.68
N ASN A 73 7.08 20.99 -16.10
CA ASN A 73 7.86 21.96 -16.85
C ASN A 73 9.09 21.34 -17.56
N ASN A 74 9.66 20.30 -16.98
CA ASN A 74 10.84 19.60 -17.51
C ASN A 74 10.49 18.33 -18.31
N SER A 75 9.20 17.99 -18.44
CA SER A 75 8.77 16.80 -19.19
C SER A 75 8.84 17.02 -20.71
N GLY A 76 9.11 15.93 -21.45
CA GLY A 76 8.82 15.91 -22.88
C GLY A 76 7.31 15.88 -23.13
N TYR A 77 6.89 16.31 -24.31
CA TYR A 77 5.49 16.25 -24.72
C TYR A 77 5.32 15.79 -26.16
N ILE A 78 4.23 15.07 -26.43
CA ILE A 78 3.91 14.56 -27.76
C ILE A 78 3.43 15.71 -28.66
N ILE A 79 4.05 15.86 -29.81
CA ILE A 79 3.66 16.86 -30.80
C ILE A 79 2.82 16.29 -31.92
N GLU A 80 3.11 15.05 -32.36
CA GLU A 80 2.42 14.42 -33.48
C GLU A 80 2.65 12.89 -33.46
N ASN A 81 1.76 12.15 -34.12
CA ASN A 81 1.97 10.74 -34.44
C ASN A 81 2.68 10.62 -35.78
N SER A 82 3.50 9.60 -35.98
CA SER A 82 4.25 9.45 -37.23
C SER A 82 3.35 9.19 -38.45
N ASP A 83 2.15 8.68 -38.27
CA ASP A 83 1.15 8.42 -39.30
C ASP A 83 0.09 9.52 -39.44
N GLY A 84 0.19 10.59 -38.63
CA GLY A 84 -0.75 11.72 -38.61
C GLY A 84 -2.09 11.39 -37.97
N SER A 85 -2.23 10.25 -37.29
CA SER A 85 -3.46 9.88 -36.56
C SER A 85 -3.64 10.75 -35.32
N LEU A 86 -4.90 10.93 -34.89
CA LEU A 86 -5.23 11.70 -33.65
C LEU A 86 -4.93 10.94 -32.38
N LEU A 87 -4.92 9.62 -32.46
CA LEU A 87 -4.74 8.72 -31.32
C LEU A 87 -3.65 7.71 -31.65
N SER A 88 -2.81 7.39 -30.68
CA SER A 88 -1.75 6.39 -30.80
C SER A 88 -1.99 5.21 -29.87
N THR A 89 -1.51 4.06 -30.30
CA THR A 89 -1.58 2.81 -29.57
C THR A 89 -0.23 2.08 -29.58
N VAL A 90 -0.19 0.88 -29.01
CA VAL A 90 1.02 0.05 -28.97
C VAL A 90 1.55 -0.23 -30.37
N GLY A 91 2.86 0.00 -30.56
CA GLY A 91 3.57 -0.18 -31.83
C GLY A 91 3.69 1.08 -32.67
N ASP A 92 2.89 2.10 -32.41
CA ASP A 92 2.95 3.37 -33.11
C ASP A 92 4.22 4.16 -32.74
N SER A 93 4.66 4.99 -33.65
CA SER A 93 5.76 5.93 -33.42
C SER A 93 5.21 7.33 -33.19
N ILE A 94 5.78 8.03 -32.22
CA ILE A 94 5.40 9.39 -31.86
C ILE A 94 6.60 10.33 -31.91
N TYR A 95 6.33 11.58 -32.23
CA TYR A 95 7.31 12.66 -32.18
C TYR A 95 7.14 13.47 -30.92
N VAL A 96 8.25 13.67 -30.21
CA VAL A 96 8.28 14.29 -28.87
C VAL A 96 9.28 15.42 -28.83
N ARG A 97 8.93 16.52 -28.19
CA ARG A 97 9.84 17.64 -27.88
C ARG A 97 10.07 17.75 -26.38
N GLY A 98 11.19 18.40 -26.02
CA GLY A 98 11.52 18.68 -24.63
C GLY A 98 12.24 17.52 -23.90
N LEU A 99 12.66 16.47 -24.61
CA LEU A 99 13.54 15.45 -24.05
C LEU A 99 15.01 15.90 -24.09
N ASP A 100 15.82 15.35 -23.17
CA ASP A 100 17.26 15.57 -23.24
C ASP A 100 17.85 14.87 -24.46
N ASN A 101 18.54 15.64 -25.32
CA ASN A 101 19.21 15.09 -26.47
C ASN A 101 20.38 14.14 -26.14
N GLN A 102 20.80 14.06 -24.88
CA GLN A 102 21.83 13.14 -24.40
C GLN A 102 21.28 11.80 -23.93
N ASP A 103 19.96 11.67 -23.83
CA ASP A 103 19.35 10.42 -23.43
C ASP A 103 19.71 9.29 -24.41
N PRO A 104 20.21 8.15 -23.92
CA PRO A 104 20.61 7.06 -24.78
C PRO A 104 19.42 6.43 -25.51
N ILE A 105 19.64 6.04 -26.76
CA ILE A 105 18.66 5.25 -27.52
C ILE A 105 18.35 3.98 -26.73
N GLY A 106 17.07 3.65 -26.59
CA GLY A 106 16.59 2.56 -25.77
C GLY A 106 16.10 2.99 -24.39
N ASN A 107 16.29 4.25 -23.98
CA ASN A 107 15.67 4.77 -22.75
C ASN A 107 14.16 4.61 -22.80
N ARG A 108 13.59 4.27 -21.63
CA ARG A 108 12.15 4.07 -21.46
C ARG A 108 11.55 5.31 -20.79
N TYR A 109 10.37 5.64 -21.25
CA TYR A 109 9.59 6.76 -20.75
C TYR A 109 8.19 6.29 -20.39
N VAL A 110 7.64 6.89 -19.35
CA VAL A 110 6.23 6.76 -18.99
C VAL A 110 5.45 7.88 -19.67
N ILE A 111 4.33 7.54 -20.28
CA ILE A 111 3.42 8.51 -20.88
C ILE A 111 2.31 8.78 -19.89
N VAL A 112 2.13 10.05 -19.55
CA VAL A 112 1.13 10.49 -18.57
C VAL A 112 0.35 11.68 -19.11
N ARG A 113 -0.88 11.84 -18.61
CA ARG A 113 -1.70 13.03 -18.83
C ARG A 113 -1.91 13.73 -17.50
N PRO A 114 -1.69 15.07 -17.42
CA PRO A 114 -2.09 15.82 -16.24
C PRO A 114 -3.58 15.62 -15.95
N GLY A 115 -3.87 15.22 -14.73
CA GLY A 115 -5.23 14.98 -14.24
C GLY A 115 -5.75 16.15 -13.40
N GLN A 116 -6.55 15.86 -12.41
CA GLN A 116 -7.12 16.85 -11.51
C GLN A 116 -6.05 17.43 -10.57
N GLY A 117 -6.10 18.74 -10.33
CA GLY A 117 -5.35 19.39 -9.26
C GLY A 117 -5.93 19.04 -7.88
N TYR A 118 -5.06 18.83 -6.90
CA TYR A 118 -5.45 18.59 -5.51
C TYR A 118 -5.26 19.86 -4.69
N HIS A 119 -6.31 20.24 -3.98
CA HIS A 119 -6.36 21.44 -3.15
C HIS A 119 -6.49 21.06 -1.67
N GLY A 120 -6.10 21.96 -0.79
CA GLY A 120 -6.33 21.81 0.65
C GLY A 120 -7.83 21.91 1.02
N PRO A 121 -8.22 21.50 2.23
CA PRO A 121 -9.64 21.47 2.66
C PRO A 121 -10.30 22.84 2.81
N GLN A 122 -9.52 23.92 2.84
CA GLN A 122 -10.00 25.31 2.98
C GLN A 122 -9.72 26.14 1.73
N ALA A 123 -9.11 25.52 0.70
CA ALA A 123 -8.74 26.21 -0.52
C ALA A 123 -9.98 26.42 -1.41
N ASP A 124 -10.19 27.63 -1.87
CA ASP A 124 -11.07 27.90 -2.99
C ASP A 124 -10.39 27.41 -4.28
N GLU A 125 -11.17 27.13 -5.34
CA GLU A 125 -10.65 26.65 -6.65
C GLU A 125 -9.59 27.56 -7.29
N THR A 126 -9.38 28.76 -6.74
CA THR A 126 -8.40 29.76 -7.18
C THR A 126 -7.10 29.72 -6.38
N GLU A 127 -7.01 28.91 -5.32
CA GLU A 127 -5.83 28.79 -4.49
C GLU A 127 -4.82 27.79 -5.05
N GLU A 128 -3.60 27.84 -4.51
CA GLU A 128 -2.46 27.05 -4.92
C GLU A 128 -2.75 25.53 -4.95
N ILE A 129 -2.50 24.90 -6.09
CA ILE A 129 -2.59 23.46 -6.26
C ILE A 129 -1.45 22.83 -5.47
N LEU A 130 -1.77 22.00 -4.47
CA LEU A 130 -0.78 21.29 -3.67
C LEU A 130 -0.04 20.22 -4.47
N ALA A 131 -0.74 19.56 -5.39
CA ALA A 131 -0.18 18.59 -6.31
C ALA A 131 -1.16 18.35 -7.46
N GLN A 132 -0.64 17.92 -8.62
CA GLN A 132 -1.45 17.55 -9.77
C GLN A 132 -1.46 16.05 -9.97
N GLY A 133 -2.63 15.46 -10.12
CA GLY A 133 -2.78 14.04 -10.43
C GLY A 133 -2.15 13.70 -11.79
N ALA A 134 -1.62 12.50 -11.93
CA ALA A 134 -1.11 11.96 -13.17
C ALA A 134 -1.95 10.77 -13.61
N ILE A 135 -2.50 10.81 -14.81
CA ILE A 135 -3.18 9.67 -15.43
C ILE A 135 -2.13 8.91 -16.23
N TYR A 136 -1.82 7.70 -15.81
CA TYR A 136 -0.93 6.82 -16.56
C TYR A 136 -1.60 6.34 -17.84
N LEU A 137 -0.92 6.53 -18.98
CA LEU A 137 -1.42 6.13 -20.29
C LEU A 137 -0.69 4.94 -20.85
N GLY A 138 0.65 4.86 -20.66
CA GLY A 138 1.47 3.80 -21.24
C GLY A 138 2.96 4.06 -21.10
N GLU A 139 3.73 3.35 -21.89
CA GLU A 139 5.20 3.48 -21.96
C GLU A 139 5.68 3.58 -23.39
N ALA A 140 6.80 4.28 -23.59
CA ALA A 140 7.49 4.37 -24.86
C ALA A 140 8.99 4.20 -24.71
N ILE A 141 9.66 3.82 -25.79
CA ILE A 141 11.10 3.65 -25.86
C ILE A 141 11.69 4.60 -26.91
N LEU A 142 12.78 5.27 -26.56
CA LEU A 142 13.50 6.18 -27.46
C LEU A 142 14.16 5.40 -28.60
N LYS A 143 13.79 5.73 -29.84
CA LYS A 143 14.33 5.14 -31.05
C LYS A 143 15.38 6.03 -31.73
N ASN A 144 15.07 7.32 -31.87
CA ASN A 144 15.97 8.30 -32.45
C ASN A 144 16.00 9.54 -31.57
N GLN A 145 17.22 10.01 -31.27
CA GLN A 145 17.47 11.29 -30.61
C GLN A 145 17.15 12.45 -31.58
N GLY A 146 16.90 13.62 -31.03
CA GLY A 146 16.65 14.86 -31.77
C GLY A 146 15.59 15.72 -31.10
N ASP A 147 15.33 16.86 -31.69
CA ASP A 147 14.20 17.74 -31.34
C ASP A 147 13.44 18.11 -32.62
N PRO A 148 12.38 17.34 -32.98
CA PRO A 148 11.74 16.29 -32.17
C PRO A 148 12.51 14.95 -32.15
N ALA A 149 12.44 14.28 -31.02
CA ALA A 149 12.85 12.90 -30.85
C ALA A 149 11.76 11.93 -31.35
N THR A 150 12.15 10.70 -31.75
CA THR A 150 11.20 9.67 -32.16
C THR A 150 11.16 8.55 -31.13
N LEU A 151 9.98 8.26 -30.61
CA LEU A 151 9.75 7.16 -29.67
C LEU A 151 8.73 6.18 -30.23
N MET A 152 8.82 4.93 -29.82
CA MET A 152 7.85 3.87 -30.12
C MET A 152 7.09 3.48 -28.86
N ILE A 153 5.77 3.46 -28.93
CA ILE A 153 4.91 3.05 -27.83
C ILE A 153 5.03 1.55 -27.62
N THR A 154 5.42 1.14 -26.40
CA THR A 154 5.61 -0.26 -26.02
C THR A 154 4.45 -0.80 -25.21
N SER A 155 3.72 0.07 -24.50
CA SER A 155 2.54 -0.26 -23.72
C SER A 155 1.55 0.88 -23.75
N ALA A 156 0.25 0.59 -23.85
CA ALA A 156 -0.83 1.57 -23.79
C ALA A 156 -2.00 0.97 -23.00
N GLN A 157 -2.41 1.63 -21.92
CA GLN A 157 -3.60 1.30 -21.15
C GLN A 157 -4.79 2.19 -21.53
N GLN A 158 -4.50 3.37 -22.03
CA GLN A 158 -5.47 4.33 -22.54
C GLN A 158 -4.97 4.94 -23.85
N GLU A 159 -5.85 5.63 -24.54
CA GLU A 159 -5.52 6.33 -25.77
C GLU A 159 -4.51 7.46 -25.53
N ILE A 160 -3.42 7.42 -26.26
CA ILE A 160 -2.34 8.41 -26.23
C ILE A 160 -2.60 9.44 -27.31
N ARG A 161 -2.41 10.71 -27.00
CA ARG A 161 -2.68 11.82 -27.91
C ARG A 161 -1.65 12.94 -27.82
N LYS A 162 -1.70 13.84 -28.77
CA LYS A 162 -0.93 15.08 -28.76
C LYS A 162 -1.10 15.85 -27.45
N GLY A 163 0.01 16.33 -26.87
CA GLY A 163 0.05 17.06 -25.61
C GLY A 163 0.22 16.18 -24.37
N ASP A 164 0.18 14.85 -24.49
CA ASP A 164 0.50 13.98 -23.37
C ASP A 164 2.00 14.08 -23.04
N LEU A 165 2.35 13.97 -21.77
CA LEU A 165 3.68 14.19 -21.23
C LEU A 165 4.49 12.90 -21.16
N LEU A 166 5.80 13.03 -21.30
CA LEU A 166 6.76 11.94 -21.15
C LEU A 166 7.70 12.21 -19.99
N LEU A 167 7.76 11.27 -19.05
CA LEU A 167 8.69 11.28 -17.94
C LEU A 167 9.65 10.11 -18.07
N PRO A 168 10.94 10.26 -17.70
CA PRO A 168 11.86 9.13 -17.65
C PRO A 168 11.30 8.03 -16.75
N LEU A 169 11.31 6.79 -17.23
CA LEU A 169 10.94 5.64 -16.39
C LEU A 169 12.03 5.44 -15.34
N GLN A 170 11.80 5.91 -14.13
CA GLN A 170 12.68 5.65 -13.00
C GLN A 170 12.36 4.26 -12.44
N GLU A 171 13.30 3.32 -12.56
CA GLU A 171 13.22 2.07 -11.85
C GLU A 171 13.44 2.32 -10.36
N HIS A 172 12.40 2.72 -9.65
CA HIS A 172 12.46 2.82 -8.20
C HIS A 172 12.58 1.40 -7.65
N ARG A 173 13.79 1.02 -7.26
CA ARG A 173 13.98 -0.14 -6.39
C ARG A 173 13.40 0.24 -5.05
N PHE A 174 12.16 -0.20 -4.81
CA PHE A 174 11.57 -0.04 -3.49
C PHE A 174 12.40 -0.88 -2.53
N ALA A 175 13.06 -0.21 -1.59
CA ALA A 175 13.62 -0.90 -0.44
C ALA A 175 12.49 -1.67 0.23
N GLU A 176 12.64 -2.99 0.32
CA GLU A 176 11.62 -3.93 0.78
C GLU A 176 11.21 -3.73 2.24
N ASP A 177 11.91 -2.85 2.98
CA ASP A 177 11.72 -2.68 4.42
C ASP A 177 10.84 -1.47 4.74
N PHE A 178 9.53 -1.69 4.81
CA PHE A 178 8.64 -0.76 5.50
C PHE A 178 8.68 -1.02 7.00
N HIS A 179 9.27 -0.09 7.74
CA HIS A 179 9.22 -0.12 9.21
C HIS A 179 8.08 0.78 9.70
N PRO A 180 6.91 0.22 10.05
CA PRO A 180 5.80 1.03 10.52
C PRO A 180 6.15 1.73 11.83
N HIS A 181 5.99 3.04 11.88
CA HIS A 181 6.22 3.88 13.06
C HIS A 181 5.25 5.05 13.08
N SER A 182 5.09 5.70 14.23
CA SER A 182 4.21 6.86 14.35
C SER A 182 5.01 8.15 14.19
N PRO A 183 4.46 9.19 13.52
CA PRO A 183 5.07 10.51 13.50
C PRO A 183 5.09 11.09 14.91
N LYS A 184 6.05 11.98 15.18
CA LYS A 184 6.16 12.67 16.47
C LYS A 184 5.05 13.69 16.68
N GLN A 185 4.67 14.36 15.63
CA GLN A 185 3.63 15.38 15.57
C GLN A 185 2.96 15.35 14.21
N LEU A 186 1.67 15.63 14.17
CA LEU A 186 0.92 15.84 12.93
C LEU A 186 -0.25 16.75 13.25
N THR A 187 -0.30 17.92 12.59
CA THR A 187 -1.36 18.91 12.74
C THR A 187 -1.92 19.26 11.36
N ASP A 188 -3.20 19.61 11.30
CA ASP A 188 -3.88 20.08 10.09
C ASP A 188 -3.65 19.14 8.88
N ALA A 189 -3.68 17.85 9.13
CA ALA A 189 -3.57 16.84 8.09
C ALA A 189 -4.96 16.29 7.73
N TYR A 190 -5.22 16.21 6.44
CA TYR A 190 -6.51 15.80 5.87
C TYR A 190 -6.32 14.92 4.66
N ILE A 191 -7.30 14.06 4.41
CA ILE A 191 -7.40 13.31 3.16
C ILE A 191 -7.95 14.25 2.09
N ILE A 192 -7.14 14.60 1.08
CA ILE A 192 -7.52 15.55 0.03
C ILE A 192 -7.98 14.89 -1.26
N ALA A 193 -7.61 13.63 -1.47
CA ALA A 193 -8.04 12.89 -2.66
C ALA A 193 -8.02 11.38 -2.42
N VAL A 194 -8.72 10.66 -3.29
CA VAL A 194 -8.63 9.21 -3.47
C VAL A 194 -8.27 8.91 -4.91
N THR A 195 -7.39 7.97 -5.11
CA THR A 195 -6.79 7.74 -6.44
C THR A 195 -7.72 7.01 -7.42
N ASP A 196 -8.74 6.31 -6.93
CA ASP A 196 -9.71 5.59 -7.75
C ASP A 196 -11.02 6.36 -8.03
N GLY A 197 -11.09 7.64 -7.60
CA GLY A 197 -12.25 8.51 -7.83
C GLY A 197 -13.50 8.16 -7.02
N SER A 198 -13.39 7.23 -6.05
CA SER A 198 -14.51 6.87 -5.18
C SER A 198 -14.79 7.95 -4.15
N SER A 199 -16.06 8.27 -3.90
CA SER A 199 -16.45 9.22 -2.85
C SER A 199 -16.47 8.61 -1.45
N LEU A 200 -16.51 7.28 -1.35
CA LEU A 200 -16.47 6.52 -0.09
C LEU A 200 -15.21 5.67 -0.07
N ILE A 201 -14.35 5.94 0.89
CA ILE A 201 -13.04 5.35 0.98
C ILE A 201 -13.08 4.18 1.96
N GLY A 202 -12.66 3.02 1.47
CA GLY A 202 -12.62 1.77 2.22
C GLY A 202 -11.21 1.22 2.44
N LYS A 203 -11.15 0.02 3.02
CA LYS A 203 -9.90 -0.68 3.25
C LYS A 203 -9.17 -0.99 1.92
N TYR A 204 -7.85 -0.81 1.94
CA TYR A 204 -6.92 -1.04 0.82
C TYR A 204 -7.05 -0.06 -0.35
N GLN A 205 -7.78 1.00 -0.20
CA GLN A 205 -7.72 2.12 -1.14
C GLN A 205 -6.56 3.06 -0.81
N VAL A 206 -6.05 3.71 -1.84
CA VAL A 206 -4.95 4.69 -1.72
C VAL A 206 -5.54 6.08 -1.66
N VAL A 207 -5.10 6.84 -0.66
CA VAL A 207 -5.51 8.22 -0.43
C VAL A 207 -4.32 9.16 -0.49
N VAL A 208 -4.59 10.42 -0.80
CA VAL A 208 -3.62 11.51 -0.78
C VAL A 208 -3.85 12.34 0.47
N ILE A 209 -2.78 12.64 1.19
CA ILE A 209 -2.77 13.48 2.40
C ILE A 209 -2.04 14.76 2.07
N ASN A 210 -2.55 15.91 2.56
CA ASN A 210 -1.98 17.26 2.36
C ASN A 210 -0.72 17.53 3.20
N LYS A 211 0.07 16.52 3.50
CA LYS A 211 1.34 16.62 4.23
C LYS A 211 2.40 15.80 3.53
N GLY A 212 3.58 16.39 3.37
CA GLY A 212 4.71 15.80 2.69
C GLY A 212 6.00 15.88 3.48
N LEU A 213 7.13 15.83 2.76
CA LEU A 213 8.47 15.95 3.34
C LEU A 213 8.65 17.26 4.10
N ASN A 214 8.10 18.35 3.58
CA ASN A 214 8.21 19.68 4.19
C ASN A 214 7.62 19.74 5.60
N GLU A 215 6.63 18.90 5.90
CA GLU A 215 5.97 18.76 7.20
C GLU A 215 6.48 17.56 8.00
N GLY A 216 7.59 16.96 7.56
CA GLY A 216 8.22 15.83 8.27
C GLY A 216 7.48 14.51 8.10
N MET A 217 6.70 14.36 7.02
CA MET A 217 6.12 13.07 6.70
C MET A 217 7.22 12.11 6.21
N GLU A 218 7.17 10.85 6.66
CA GLU A 218 8.12 9.81 6.30
C GLU A 218 7.39 8.56 5.83
N ARG A 219 8.07 7.78 4.99
CA ARG A 219 7.57 6.46 4.59
C ARG A 219 7.52 5.54 5.81
N GLY A 220 6.41 4.83 5.98
CA GLY A 220 6.19 3.96 7.13
C GLY A 220 5.41 4.62 8.25
N HIS A 221 5.08 5.91 8.17
CA HIS A 221 4.24 6.55 9.15
C HIS A 221 2.86 5.87 9.22
N LEU A 222 2.48 5.44 10.42
CA LEU A 222 1.13 5.00 10.75
C LEU A 222 0.33 6.19 11.27
N LEU A 223 -0.87 6.37 10.73
CA LEU A 223 -1.75 7.49 11.02
C LEU A 223 -3.15 6.98 11.40
N ALA A 224 -3.87 7.76 12.19
CA ALA A 224 -5.28 7.52 12.49
C ALA A 224 -6.16 8.45 11.67
N VAL A 225 -7.29 7.94 11.19
CA VAL A 225 -8.33 8.75 10.56
C VAL A 225 -9.42 9.03 11.58
N ILE A 226 -9.74 10.30 11.72
CA ILE A 226 -10.77 10.80 12.62
C ILE A 226 -11.92 11.33 11.77
N LYS A 227 -13.12 10.86 12.05
CA LYS A 227 -14.32 11.36 11.40
C LYS A 227 -14.58 12.80 11.82
N ASN A 228 -14.76 13.69 10.84
CA ASN A 228 -15.18 15.04 11.12
C ASN A 228 -16.50 15.05 11.91
N PRO A 229 -16.58 15.82 12.98
CA PRO A 229 -17.78 15.88 13.79
C PRO A 229 -18.97 16.36 12.95
N LYS A 230 -20.04 15.56 12.96
CA LYS A 230 -21.30 15.99 12.36
C LYS A 230 -22.06 16.85 13.34
N ILE A 231 -22.55 18.00 12.88
CA ILE A 231 -23.53 18.79 13.61
C ILE A 231 -24.88 18.13 13.38
N THR A 232 -25.55 17.73 14.45
CA THR A 232 -26.90 17.22 14.40
C THR A 232 -27.83 18.13 15.21
N THR A 233 -29.02 18.37 14.68
CA THR A 233 -30.01 19.17 15.36
C THR A 233 -30.87 18.28 16.24
N THR A 234 -30.94 18.53 17.53
CA THR A 234 -31.90 17.88 18.42
C THR A 234 -33.29 18.37 18.11
N ARG A 235 -34.19 17.48 17.74
CA ARG A 235 -35.58 17.76 17.42
C ARG A 235 -36.36 17.90 18.73
N GLN A 236 -36.23 19.04 19.39
CA GLN A 236 -37.19 19.52 20.39
C GLN A 236 -37.86 20.77 19.82
N GLU A 237 -39.16 20.85 19.93
CA GLU A 237 -40.03 21.76 19.20
C GLU A 237 -39.79 23.26 19.45
N ASP A 238 -38.94 23.68 20.38
CA ASP A 238 -38.72 25.06 20.77
C ASP A 238 -37.28 25.57 20.85
N ASP A 239 -36.26 24.70 20.66
CA ASP A 239 -34.83 25.09 20.64
C ASP A 239 -34.05 24.26 19.63
N GLU A 240 -33.57 24.89 18.56
CA GLU A 240 -32.61 24.29 17.62
C GLU A 240 -31.21 24.24 18.24
N ASP A 241 -30.97 23.33 19.19
CA ASP A 241 -29.64 23.11 19.72
C ASP A 241 -28.82 22.26 18.72
N ASN A 242 -27.84 22.88 18.14
CA ASN A 242 -26.83 22.24 17.31
C ASN A 242 -25.84 21.50 18.20
N VAL A 243 -25.96 20.18 18.25
CA VAL A 243 -25.03 19.31 19.00
C VAL A 243 -23.92 18.80 18.08
N THR A 244 -22.67 19.12 18.43
CA THR A 244 -21.50 18.57 17.74
C THR A 244 -21.17 17.18 18.32
N LEU A 245 -21.21 16.16 17.45
CA LEU A 245 -20.86 14.81 17.87
C LEU A 245 -19.36 14.69 18.18
N PRO A 246 -18.95 13.81 19.11
CA PRO A 246 -17.55 13.63 19.46
C PRO A 246 -16.75 13.08 18.27
N LYS A 247 -15.48 13.49 18.18
CA LYS A 247 -14.52 12.93 17.23
C LYS A 247 -14.37 11.43 17.45
N GLN A 248 -14.41 10.65 16.37
CA GLN A 248 -14.30 9.20 16.42
C GLN A 248 -13.18 8.72 15.50
N LYS A 249 -12.30 7.87 16.02
CA LYS A 249 -11.31 7.16 15.20
C LYS A 249 -12.04 6.11 14.35
N ILE A 250 -11.96 6.24 13.03
CA ILE A 250 -12.67 5.40 12.07
C ILE A 250 -11.75 4.52 11.25
N GLY A 251 -10.44 4.80 11.21
CA GLY A 251 -9.53 4.05 10.39
C GLY A 251 -8.06 4.26 10.77
N SER A 252 -7.20 3.57 10.05
CA SER A 252 -5.76 3.75 10.10
C SER A 252 -5.17 3.74 8.69
N LEU A 253 -4.15 4.56 8.48
CA LEU A 253 -3.43 4.71 7.24
C LEU A 253 -1.97 4.33 7.43
N LEU A 254 -1.33 3.87 6.34
CA LEU A 254 0.10 3.67 6.28
C LEU A 254 0.66 4.46 5.11
N VAL A 255 1.56 5.39 5.39
CA VAL A 255 2.24 6.18 4.37
C VAL A 255 3.28 5.32 3.67
N PHE A 256 3.17 5.18 2.35
CA PHE A 256 4.11 4.37 1.57
C PHE A 256 4.92 5.18 0.54
N ARG A 257 4.45 6.39 0.17
CA ARG A 257 5.18 7.30 -0.72
C ARG A 257 4.99 8.74 -0.25
N VAL A 258 6.08 9.51 -0.23
CA VAL A 258 6.09 10.89 0.25
C VAL A 258 6.66 11.79 -0.84
N PHE A 259 5.99 12.91 -1.07
CA PHE A 259 6.41 14.01 -1.95
C PHE A 259 6.64 15.26 -1.10
N ASP A 260 7.01 16.37 -1.69
CA ASP A 260 7.34 17.58 -0.96
C ASP A 260 6.19 18.12 -0.12
N THR A 261 4.99 18.23 -0.70
CA THR A 261 3.79 18.83 -0.10
C THR A 261 2.68 17.83 0.25
N VAL A 262 2.71 16.63 -0.34
CA VAL A 262 1.67 15.61 -0.17
C VAL A 262 2.28 14.24 0.04
N SER A 263 1.48 13.29 0.51
CA SER A 263 1.91 11.89 0.62
C SER A 263 0.78 10.92 0.24
N TYR A 264 1.18 9.74 -0.23
CA TYR A 264 0.28 8.62 -0.47
C TYR A 264 0.23 7.71 0.74
N ALA A 265 -0.98 7.36 1.14
CA ALA A 265 -1.21 6.42 2.20
C ALA A 265 -2.21 5.34 1.80
N LEU A 266 -1.96 4.12 2.25
CA LEU A 266 -2.85 2.99 2.11
C LEU A 266 -3.78 2.90 3.32
N VAL A 267 -5.07 2.77 3.09
CA VAL A 267 -6.06 2.51 4.15
C VAL A 267 -5.89 1.09 4.67
N MET A 268 -5.34 0.95 5.87
CA MET A 268 -5.11 -0.36 6.51
C MET A 268 -6.37 -0.90 7.17
N THR A 269 -7.13 -0.02 7.80
CA THR A 269 -8.41 -0.36 8.44
C THR A 269 -9.42 0.76 8.24
N ALA A 270 -10.68 0.39 8.07
CA ALA A 270 -11.82 1.33 8.06
C ALA A 270 -12.98 0.66 8.80
N SER A 271 -13.40 1.21 9.92
CA SER A 271 -14.58 0.76 10.68
C SER A 271 -15.87 1.46 10.20
N LEU A 272 -15.74 2.63 9.64
CA LEU A 272 -16.77 3.40 8.97
C LEU A 272 -16.22 3.90 7.62
N PRO A 273 -17.07 4.26 6.66
CA PRO A 273 -16.63 4.90 5.44
C PRO A 273 -15.85 6.19 5.71
N ILE A 274 -14.65 6.24 5.17
CA ILE A 274 -13.80 7.43 5.21
C ILE A 274 -14.25 8.35 4.06
N SER A 275 -14.18 9.64 4.27
CA SER A 275 -14.57 10.67 3.29
C SER A 275 -13.41 11.62 3.02
N LEU A 276 -13.49 12.35 1.92
CA LEU A 276 -12.59 13.48 1.69
C LEU A 276 -12.70 14.48 2.85
N PHE A 277 -11.58 15.07 3.19
CA PHE A 277 -11.39 16.04 4.28
C PHE A 277 -11.64 15.47 5.70
N ASP A 278 -11.72 14.12 5.86
CA ASP A 278 -11.58 13.54 7.19
C ASP A 278 -10.18 13.85 7.74
N GLU A 279 -10.11 14.17 9.02
CA GLU A 279 -8.88 14.55 9.71
C GLU A 279 -7.94 13.36 9.88
N VAL A 280 -6.66 13.59 9.69
CA VAL A 280 -5.60 12.59 9.89
C VAL A 280 -4.72 13.02 11.06
N THR A 281 -4.45 12.12 11.98
CA THR A 281 -3.69 12.42 13.20
C THR A 281 -2.75 11.28 13.59
N VAL A 282 -1.95 11.51 14.60
CA VAL A 282 -1.10 10.48 15.22
C VAL A 282 -2.01 9.38 15.82
N PRO A 283 -1.66 8.09 15.74
CA PRO A 283 -2.48 6.94 16.17
C PRO A 283 -2.91 6.93 17.62
#